data_ca2d149931de54da8a531c8f62e53b5f
#
_entry.id   ca2d149931de54da8a531c8f62e53b5f
#
_cell.length_a   1.000
_cell.length_b   1.000
_cell.length_c   1.000
_cell.angle_alpha   90.00
_cell.angle_beta   90.00
_cell.angle_gamma   90.00
#
_symmetry.space_group_name_H-M   'P 1'
#
loop_
_entity.id
_entity.type
_entity.pdbx_description
1 polymer ?
#
loop_
_entity_poly.entity_id
_entity_poly.type
_entity_poly.pdbx_seq_one_letter_code
_entity_poly.pdbx_strand_id
1 'polypeptide(L)'
;MILPNRLPDSVPEERLAQQLQQLPLLPAVVTEILSLDSGADDYLDRLVRLARRDPPFAVRVLQCANSAHSAPLTPIASLERAAMRLGTEQCAGLVLALAVVKVFVPKTDAQRFLWVHSLQTALFATRFCQDIRSLRRDCDQAYVCGLLHDIGRFVQFEGAPADISRIDDVHWSAPEELVEVERSALGYDHTLLGWHACKKWSLPDSVGEVILHHHDQLSPLSLPGQIDLVRVVQWADMLSMALLRDPKFASDSEEQLIHHLATEYADIGPGRSPDEKAQWYRWVPGLRAESMQLARQLNLAR
;
A
#
# COMPACT_ATOMS: atom_id res chain seq x y z
N MET A 1 19.10 14.09 18.06
CA MET A 1 20.08 13.03 17.79
C MET A 1 19.81 12.53 16.40
N ILE A 2 20.78 12.65 15.53
CA ILE A 2 20.73 12.61 14.07
C ILE A 2 20.20 11.26 13.61
N LEU A 3 19.14 11.25 12.79
CA LEU A 3 18.77 10.10 11.96
C LEU A 3 20.04 9.59 11.26
N PRO A 4 20.26 8.27 11.13
CA PRO A 4 21.37 7.79 10.34
C PRO A 4 21.26 8.44 8.97
N ASN A 5 22.33 9.14 8.59
CA ASN A 5 22.42 9.95 7.38
C ASN A 5 22.27 9.01 6.16
N ARG A 6 21.02 8.81 5.69
CA ARG A 6 20.70 7.95 4.54
C ARG A 6 20.81 8.67 3.20
N LEU A 7 21.25 9.92 3.21
CA LEU A 7 21.67 10.53 1.95
C LEU A 7 23.02 9.89 1.60
N PRO A 8 23.08 9.01 0.59
CA PRO A 8 24.36 8.51 0.11
C PRO A 8 25.18 9.70 -0.34
N ASP A 9 26.44 9.77 0.09
CA ASP A 9 27.38 10.84 -0.22
C ASP A 9 27.65 11.04 -1.73
N SER A 10 27.01 10.26 -2.60
CA SER A 10 27.09 10.37 -4.07
C SER A 10 25.95 9.63 -4.76
N VAL A 11 24.70 10.08 -4.60
CA VAL A 11 23.69 9.75 -5.60
C VAL A 11 24.12 10.45 -6.88
N PRO A 12 24.06 9.83 -8.07
CA PRO A 12 24.12 10.58 -9.32
C PRO A 12 22.87 11.49 -9.32
N GLU A 13 23.04 12.69 -8.76
CA GLU A 13 21.99 13.71 -8.62
C GLU A 13 21.24 13.91 -9.94
N GLU A 14 21.95 13.72 -11.05
CA GLU A 14 21.40 13.84 -12.39
C GLU A 14 20.34 12.79 -12.73
N ARG A 15 20.53 11.48 -12.40
CA ARG A 15 19.55 10.44 -12.71
C ARG A 15 18.30 10.56 -11.85
N LEU A 16 18.46 10.77 -10.55
CA LEU A 16 17.35 11.00 -9.65
C LEU A 16 16.59 12.27 -10.03
N ALA A 17 17.32 13.37 -10.32
CA ALA A 17 16.71 14.62 -10.76
C ALA A 17 15.94 14.45 -12.09
N GLN A 18 16.47 13.68 -13.03
CA GLN A 18 15.78 13.37 -14.30
C GLN A 18 14.47 12.60 -14.05
N GLN A 19 14.49 11.58 -13.21
CA GLN A 19 13.28 10.85 -12.83
C GLN A 19 12.25 11.77 -12.18
N LEU A 20 12.70 12.62 -11.26
CA LEU A 20 11.82 13.58 -10.60
C LEU A 20 11.25 14.64 -11.56
N GLN A 21 11.98 15.05 -12.60
CA GLN A 21 11.45 15.95 -13.62
C GLN A 21 10.31 15.32 -14.43
N GLN A 22 10.38 14.01 -14.68
CA GLN A 22 9.40 13.25 -15.47
C GLN A 22 8.21 12.75 -14.63
N LEU A 23 8.17 13.04 -13.32
CA LEU A 23 7.06 12.63 -12.47
C LEU A 23 5.73 13.12 -13.03
N PRO A 24 4.74 12.22 -13.21
CA PRO A 24 3.40 12.61 -13.61
C PRO A 24 2.73 13.45 -12.52
N LEU A 25 1.76 14.27 -12.89
CA LEU A 25 0.94 14.97 -11.90
C LEU A 25 -0.04 13.99 -11.27
N LEU A 26 -0.09 13.96 -9.95
CA LEU A 26 -1.18 13.27 -9.26
C LEU A 26 -2.51 14.03 -9.45
N PRO A 27 -3.63 13.31 -9.62
CA PRO A 27 -4.94 13.95 -9.64
C PRO A 27 -5.20 14.74 -8.36
N ALA A 28 -5.80 15.92 -8.46
CA ALA A 28 -6.09 16.79 -7.31
C ALA A 28 -6.91 16.07 -6.22
N VAL A 29 -7.72 15.08 -6.60
CA VAL A 29 -8.50 14.27 -5.66
C VAL A 29 -7.63 13.55 -4.63
N VAL A 30 -6.39 13.17 -4.97
CA VAL A 30 -5.45 12.52 -4.03
C VAL A 30 -5.10 13.49 -2.90
N THR A 31 -4.66 14.69 -3.25
CA THR A 31 -4.32 15.72 -2.24
C THR A 31 -5.55 16.20 -1.48
N GLU A 32 -6.71 16.29 -2.14
CA GLU A 32 -7.98 16.62 -1.49
C GLU A 32 -8.34 15.58 -0.42
N ILE A 33 -8.28 14.26 -0.73
CA ILE A 33 -8.58 13.19 0.25
C ILE A 33 -7.60 13.24 1.42
N LEU A 34 -6.30 13.36 1.13
CA LEU A 34 -5.25 13.37 2.16
C LEU A 34 -5.29 14.62 3.06
N SER A 35 -5.96 15.68 2.63
CA SER A 35 -6.17 16.90 3.43
C SER A 35 -7.45 16.86 4.27
N LEU A 36 -8.33 15.86 4.08
CA LEU A 36 -9.54 15.73 4.87
C LEU A 36 -9.22 15.24 6.30
N ASP A 37 -9.90 15.83 7.28
CA ASP A 37 -9.89 15.30 8.63
C ASP A 37 -10.83 14.09 8.73
N SER A 38 -10.27 12.89 8.86
CA SER A 38 -11.02 11.64 8.96
C SER A 38 -11.91 11.56 10.24
N GLY A 39 -11.62 12.38 11.25
CA GLY A 39 -12.43 12.53 12.46
C GLY A 39 -13.59 13.51 12.34
N ALA A 40 -13.71 14.24 11.22
CA ALA A 40 -14.78 15.21 11.04
C ALA A 40 -16.13 14.53 10.76
N ASP A 41 -17.22 15.05 11.34
CA ASP A 41 -18.57 14.52 11.16
C ASP A 41 -19.02 14.50 9.69
N ASP A 42 -18.50 15.40 8.85
CA ASP A 42 -18.84 15.52 7.43
C ASP A 42 -17.84 14.79 6.49
N TYR A 43 -16.91 14.00 7.04
CA TYR A 43 -15.87 13.32 6.24
C TYR A 43 -16.44 12.45 5.13
N LEU A 44 -17.42 11.59 5.45
CA LEU A 44 -18.06 10.71 4.46
C LEU A 44 -18.75 11.51 3.35
N ASP A 45 -19.44 12.60 3.72
CA ASP A 45 -20.10 13.48 2.75
C ASP A 45 -19.11 14.15 1.81
N ARG A 46 -17.93 14.51 2.32
CA ARG A 46 -16.84 15.05 1.48
C ARG A 46 -16.32 14.01 0.51
N LEU A 47 -16.07 12.76 0.96
CA LEU A 47 -15.66 11.66 0.09
C LEU A 47 -16.70 11.39 -1.00
N VAL A 48 -17.98 11.36 -0.65
CA VAL A 48 -19.08 11.20 -1.63
C VAL A 48 -19.10 12.33 -2.64
N ARG A 49 -18.89 13.58 -2.21
CA ARG A 49 -18.78 14.72 -3.14
C ARG A 49 -17.59 14.58 -4.09
N LEU A 50 -16.42 14.11 -3.59
CA LEU A 50 -15.25 13.85 -4.44
C LEU A 50 -15.54 12.75 -5.46
N ALA A 51 -16.13 11.64 -5.02
CA ALA A 51 -16.49 10.53 -5.90
C ALA A 51 -17.52 10.94 -6.98
N ARG A 52 -18.46 11.84 -6.67
CA ARG A 52 -19.44 12.35 -7.65
C ARG A 52 -18.84 13.21 -8.76
N ARG A 53 -17.72 13.87 -8.50
CA ARG A 53 -17.04 14.73 -9.50
C ARG A 53 -16.37 13.92 -10.61
N ASP A 54 -16.20 12.60 -10.40
CA ASP A 54 -15.59 11.69 -11.38
C ASP A 54 -16.47 10.42 -11.55
N PRO A 55 -17.25 10.32 -12.65
CA PRO A 55 -18.17 9.20 -12.84
C PRO A 55 -17.55 7.79 -12.71
N PRO A 56 -16.34 7.49 -13.21
CA PRO A 56 -15.64 6.25 -12.93
C PRO A 56 -15.51 5.93 -11.43
N PHE A 57 -15.24 6.91 -10.58
CA PHE A 57 -15.16 6.70 -9.11
C PHE A 57 -16.53 6.33 -8.53
N ALA A 58 -17.57 7.06 -8.91
CA ALA A 58 -18.94 6.76 -8.48
C ALA A 58 -19.36 5.34 -8.86
N VAL A 59 -19.10 4.93 -10.10
CA VAL A 59 -19.39 3.57 -10.58
C VAL A 59 -18.64 2.52 -9.75
N ARG A 60 -17.36 2.72 -9.44
CA ARG A 60 -16.56 1.77 -8.67
C ARG A 60 -17.01 1.65 -7.21
N VAL A 61 -17.33 2.75 -6.56
CA VAL A 61 -17.89 2.74 -5.20
C VAL A 61 -19.20 1.94 -5.18
N LEU A 62 -20.09 2.13 -6.16
CA LEU A 62 -21.32 1.37 -6.30
C LEU A 62 -21.06 -0.13 -6.56
N GLN A 63 -20.09 -0.46 -7.42
CA GLN A 63 -19.72 -1.85 -7.72
C GLN A 63 -19.15 -2.56 -6.47
N CYS A 64 -18.28 -1.89 -5.70
CA CYS A 64 -17.75 -2.45 -4.46
C CYS A 64 -18.84 -2.68 -3.43
N ALA A 65 -19.75 -1.73 -3.24
CA ALA A 65 -20.86 -1.86 -2.30
C ALA A 65 -21.88 -2.94 -2.70
N ASN A 66 -21.95 -3.32 -3.98
CA ASN A 66 -22.80 -4.38 -4.51
C ASN A 66 -22.05 -5.68 -4.77
N SER A 67 -20.78 -5.78 -4.37
CA SER A 67 -19.98 -6.99 -4.60
C SER A 67 -20.48 -8.18 -3.77
N ALA A 68 -20.06 -9.39 -4.16
CA ALA A 68 -20.39 -10.63 -3.43
C ALA A 68 -19.92 -10.58 -1.96
N HIS A 69 -18.79 -9.92 -1.70
CA HIS A 69 -18.28 -9.74 -0.34
C HIS A 69 -19.20 -8.84 0.51
N SER A 70 -19.72 -7.76 -0.08
CA SER A 70 -20.68 -6.87 0.58
C SER A 70 -22.10 -7.43 0.62
N ALA A 71 -22.49 -8.30 -0.33
CA ALA A 71 -23.74 -9.05 -0.46
C ALA A 71 -25.01 -8.34 0.07
N PRO A 72 -25.41 -7.16 -0.46
CA PRO A 72 -26.61 -6.49 -0.02
C PRO A 72 -27.86 -7.27 -0.43
N LEU A 73 -28.89 -7.29 0.41
CA LEU A 73 -30.18 -7.93 0.11
C LEU A 73 -30.86 -7.33 -1.13
N THR A 74 -30.66 -6.05 -1.37
CA THR A 74 -31.17 -5.33 -2.54
C THR A 74 -30.04 -4.49 -3.15
N PRO A 75 -29.96 -4.41 -4.50
CA PRO A 75 -28.93 -3.59 -5.14
C PRO A 75 -28.95 -2.14 -4.67
N ILE A 76 -27.77 -1.61 -4.40
CA ILE A 76 -27.56 -0.23 -3.95
C ILE A 76 -27.30 0.63 -5.19
N ALA A 77 -28.17 1.62 -5.41
CA ALA A 77 -28.07 2.58 -6.52
C ALA A 77 -27.67 4.00 -6.05
N SER A 78 -27.69 4.28 -4.74
CA SER A 78 -27.27 5.56 -4.18
C SER A 78 -25.82 5.51 -3.76
N LEU A 79 -25.04 6.52 -4.16
CA LEU A 79 -23.63 6.63 -3.81
C LEU A 79 -23.45 6.84 -2.30
N GLU A 80 -24.36 7.59 -1.65
CA GLU A 80 -24.35 7.77 -0.19
C GLU A 80 -24.57 6.46 0.54
N ARG A 81 -25.56 5.67 0.10
CA ARG A 81 -25.81 4.35 0.69
C ARG A 81 -24.67 3.39 0.45
N ALA A 82 -24.02 3.47 -0.72
CA ALA A 82 -22.83 2.71 -1.03
C ALA A 82 -21.67 3.09 -0.10
N ALA A 83 -21.41 4.37 0.08
CA ALA A 83 -20.35 4.87 0.94
C ALA A 83 -20.62 4.55 2.43
N MET A 84 -21.85 4.70 2.91
CA MET A 84 -22.23 4.27 4.27
C MET A 84 -22.04 2.76 4.50
N ARG A 85 -22.29 1.95 3.47
CA ARG A 85 -22.14 0.50 3.57
C ARG A 85 -20.66 0.07 3.58
N LEU A 86 -19.84 0.69 2.76
CA LEU A 86 -18.39 0.43 2.68
C LEU A 86 -17.68 0.98 3.93
N GLY A 87 -18.19 2.06 4.48
CA GLY A 87 -17.50 2.83 5.52
C GLY A 87 -16.51 3.84 4.94
N THR A 88 -16.05 4.73 5.80
CA THR A 88 -15.17 5.84 5.42
C THR A 88 -13.82 5.37 4.90
N GLU A 89 -13.18 4.43 5.60
CA GLU A 89 -11.86 3.88 5.26
C GLU A 89 -11.85 3.24 3.87
N GLN A 90 -12.77 2.30 3.62
CA GLN A 90 -12.84 1.62 2.32
C GLN A 90 -13.20 2.57 1.19
N CYS A 91 -14.08 3.55 1.44
CA CYS A 91 -14.48 4.53 0.45
C CYS A 91 -13.30 5.45 0.07
N ALA A 92 -12.59 5.99 1.06
CA ALA A 92 -11.40 6.83 0.84
C ALA A 92 -10.29 6.05 0.13
N GLY A 93 -10.00 4.85 0.60
CA GLY A 93 -8.99 3.96 0.02
C GLY A 93 -9.28 3.60 -1.43
N LEU A 94 -10.54 3.28 -1.76
CA LEU A 94 -10.96 2.98 -3.13
C LEU A 94 -10.78 4.19 -4.06
N VAL A 95 -11.20 5.38 -3.64
CA VAL A 95 -11.07 6.60 -4.44
C VAL A 95 -9.60 6.94 -4.66
N LEU A 96 -8.77 6.79 -3.61
CA LEU A 96 -7.33 7.01 -3.70
C LEU A 96 -6.66 6.01 -4.66
N ALA A 97 -6.94 4.70 -4.51
CA ALA A 97 -6.40 3.67 -5.38
C ALA A 97 -6.75 3.93 -6.85
N LEU A 98 -8.00 4.27 -7.14
CA LEU A 98 -8.46 4.64 -8.49
C LEU A 98 -7.72 5.86 -9.05
N ALA A 99 -7.49 6.87 -8.22
CA ALA A 99 -6.78 8.07 -8.64
C ALA A 99 -5.33 7.78 -9.02
N VAL A 100 -4.64 6.95 -8.24
CA VAL A 100 -3.24 6.57 -8.51
C VAL A 100 -3.14 5.61 -9.70
N VAL A 101 -4.07 4.64 -9.85
CA VAL A 101 -4.13 3.74 -11.02
C VAL A 101 -4.29 4.48 -12.33
N LYS A 102 -5.01 5.60 -12.35
CA LYS A 102 -5.13 6.44 -13.56
C LYS A 102 -3.79 7.03 -14.01
N VAL A 103 -2.87 7.24 -13.08
CA VAL A 103 -1.53 7.78 -13.37
C VAL A 103 -0.58 6.67 -13.78
N PHE A 104 -0.58 5.55 -13.05
CA PHE A 104 0.32 4.43 -13.24
C PHE A 104 -0.42 3.21 -13.79
N VAL A 105 -0.91 3.33 -15.04
CA VAL A 105 -1.64 2.24 -15.71
C VAL A 105 -0.69 1.06 -15.99
N PRO A 106 -0.96 -0.14 -15.45
CA PRO A 106 -0.05 -1.27 -15.61
C PRO A 106 0.00 -1.77 -17.08
N LYS A 107 1.19 -1.87 -17.63
CA LYS A 107 1.49 -2.32 -19.00
C LYS A 107 2.02 -3.75 -19.03
N THR A 108 2.65 -4.20 -17.92
CA THR A 108 3.31 -5.51 -17.78
C THR A 108 2.72 -6.31 -16.62
N ASP A 109 3.01 -7.61 -16.57
CA ASP A 109 2.59 -8.46 -15.45
C ASP A 109 3.35 -8.09 -14.16
N ALA A 110 4.60 -7.64 -14.25
CA ALA A 110 5.35 -7.12 -13.10
C ALA A 110 4.67 -5.89 -12.48
N GLN A 111 4.20 -4.94 -13.32
CA GLN A 111 3.43 -3.80 -12.83
C GLN A 111 2.07 -4.20 -12.25
N ARG A 112 1.41 -5.22 -12.80
CA ARG A 112 0.16 -5.77 -12.21
C ARG A 112 0.43 -6.42 -10.86
N PHE A 113 1.51 -7.20 -10.76
CA PHE A 113 1.95 -7.77 -9.49
C PHE A 113 2.17 -6.69 -8.43
N LEU A 114 2.91 -5.63 -8.77
CA LEU A 114 3.17 -4.51 -7.89
C LEU A 114 1.86 -3.85 -7.40
N TRP A 115 0.86 -3.69 -8.29
CA TRP A 115 -0.45 -3.18 -7.90
C TRP A 115 -1.19 -4.09 -6.93
N VAL A 116 -1.21 -5.40 -7.19
CA VAL A 116 -1.84 -6.38 -6.27
C VAL A 116 -1.15 -6.34 -4.92
N HIS A 117 0.17 -6.30 -4.93
CA HIS A 117 1.00 -6.14 -3.73
C HIS A 117 0.64 -4.87 -2.94
N SER A 118 0.62 -3.72 -3.59
CA SER A 118 0.28 -2.44 -2.95
C SER A 118 -1.13 -2.44 -2.34
N LEU A 119 -2.13 -3.03 -3.03
CA LEU A 119 -3.49 -3.16 -2.50
C LEU A 119 -3.56 -4.09 -1.29
N GLN A 120 -2.85 -5.23 -1.32
CA GLN A 120 -2.77 -6.13 -0.18
C GLN A 120 -2.10 -5.46 1.00
N THR A 121 -0.96 -4.80 0.77
CA THR A 121 -0.23 -4.08 1.80
C THR A 121 -1.09 -2.98 2.44
N ALA A 122 -1.88 -2.25 1.66
CA ALA A 122 -2.81 -1.25 2.18
C ALA A 122 -3.86 -1.86 3.13
N LEU A 123 -4.53 -2.93 2.71
CA LEU A 123 -5.55 -3.61 3.52
C LEU A 123 -4.94 -4.25 4.78
N PHE A 124 -3.78 -4.90 4.65
CA PHE A 124 -3.11 -5.53 5.77
C PHE A 124 -2.59 -4.49 6.77
N ALA A 125 -1.98 -3.39 6.31
CA ALA A 125 -1.53 -2.31 7.17
C ALA A 125 -2.69 -1.70 7.97
N THR A 126 -3.83 -1.46 7.33
CA THR A 126 -5.06 -1.01 8.00
C THR A 126 -5.49 -1.99 9.08
N ARG A 127 -5.49 -3.29 8.77
CA ARG A 127 -5.89 -4.33 9.73
C ARG A 127 -4.92 -4.43 10.92
N PHE A 128 -3.61 -4.37 10.68
CA PHE A 128 -2.61 -4.31 11.75
C PHE A 128 -2.81 -3.07 12.62
N CYS A 129 -3.08 -1.92 11.99
CA CYS A 129 -3.30 -0.67 12.68
C CYS A 129 -4.51 -0.72 13.62
N GLN A 130 -5.62 -1.36 13.22
CA GLN A 130 -6.82 -1.55 14.05
C GLN A 130 -6.54 -2.35 15.33
N ASP A 131 -5.59 -3.27 15.30
CA ASP A 131 -5.22 -4.10 16.46
C ASP A 131 -4.26 -3.37 17.43
N ILE A 132 -3.59 -2.32 16.99
CA ILE A 132 -2.68 -1.52 17.80
C ILE A 132 -3.44 -0.33 18.38
N ARG A 133 -3.65 -0.34 19.71
CA ARG A 133 -4.50 0.66 20.39
C ARG A 133 -4.04 2.10 20.13
N SER A 134 -2.74 2.35 20.08
CA SER A 134 -2.17 3.69 19.84
C SER A 134 -2.45 4.20 18.42
N LEU A 135 -2.64 3.30 17.45
CA LEU A 135 -2.80 3.63 16.03
C LEU A 135 -4.24 3.61 15.50
N ARG A 136 -5.23 3.27 16.33
CA ARG A 136 -6.63 3.11 15.87
C ARG A 136 -7.22 4.33 15.16
N ARG A 137 -6.67 5.52 15.39
CA ARG A 137 -7.08 6.76 14.73
C ARG A 137 -6.36 7.00 13.41
N ASP A 138 -5.30 6.23 13.14
CA ASP A 138 -4.41 6.43 12.00
C ASP A 138 -4.61 5.35 10.92
N CYS A 139 -5.72 4.58 10.98
CA CYS A 139 -5.97 3.48 10.05
C CYS A 139 -6.11 3.95 8.60
N ASP A 140 -6.73 5.11 8.37
CA ASP A 140 -6.80 5.71 7.03
C ASP A 140 -5.40 6.05 6.51
N GLN A 141 -4.52 6.55 7.40
CA GLN A 141 -3.13 6.83 7.06
C GLN A 141 -2.33 5.55 6.81
N ALA A 142 -2.57 4.49 7.59
CA ALA A 142 -1.96 3.17 7.36
C ALA A 142 -2.34 2.61 5.99
N TYR A 143 -3.60 2.77 5.55
CA TYR A 143 -4.03 2.41 4.21
C TYR A 143 -3.25 3.16 3.13
N VAL A 144 -3.17 4.50 3.26
CA VAL A 144 -2.45 5.36 2.32
C VAL A 144 -0.99 4.98 2.24
N CYS A 145 -0.33 4.81 3.38
CA CYS A 145 1.08 4.42 3.45
C CYS A 145 1.30 3.05 2.81
N GLY A 146 0.45 2.05 3.11
CA GLY A 146 0.52 0.74 2.51
C GLY A 146 0.27 0.74 1.00
N LEU A 147 -0.65 1.59 0.50
CA LEU A 147 -0.91 1.72 -0.95
C LEU A 147 0.26 2.36 -1.69
N LEU A 148 0.95 3.31 -1.07
CA LEU A 148 1.98 4.13 -1.70
C LEU A 148 3.41 3.74 -1.31
N HIS A 149 3.62 2.74 -0.42
CA HIS A 149 4.98 2.43 0.09
C HIS A 149 5.98 2.21 -1.04
N ASP A 150 5.55 1.55 -2.10
CA ASP A 150 6.32 1.22 -3.30
C ASP A 150 6.10 2.21 -4.46
N ILE A 151 5.60 3.43 -4.22
CA ILE A 151 5.33 4.40 -5.28
C ILE A 151 6.56 4.73 -6.10
N GLY A 152 7.75 4.67 -5.49
CA GLY A 152 9.02 4.83 -6.19
C GLY A 152 9.25 3.76 -7.26
N ARG A 153 8.82 2.51 -7.03
CA ARG A 153 8.85 1.43 -8.03
C ARG A 153 7.99 1.76 -9.25
N PHE A 154 6.79 2.31 -9.03
CA PHE A 154 5.94 2.76 -10.15
C PHE A 154 6.62 3.86 -10.97
N VAL A 155 7.28 4.82 -10.31
CA VAL A 155 8.04 5.88 -10.98
C VAL A 155 9.23 5.30 -11.74
N GLN A 156 9.95 4.34 -11.18
CA GLN A 156 11.06 3.63 -11.85
C GLN A 156 10.58 2.90 -13.11
N PHE A 157 9.44 2.20 -13.05
CA PHE A 157 8.85 1.53 -14.23
C PHE A 157 8.54 2.49 -15.39
N GLU A 158 8.10 3.71 -15.10
CA GLU A 158 7.82 4.69 -16.15
C GLU A 158 9.11 5.34 -16.70
N GLY A 159 10.07 5.63 -15.84
CA GLY A 159 11.26 6.40 -16.23
C GLY A 159 12.47 5.58 -16.63
N ALA A 160 12.60 4.33 -16.17
CA ALA A 160 13.73 3.45 -16.42
C ALA A 160 13.32 1.97 -16.67
N PRO A 161 12.37 1.69 -17.58
CA PRO A 161 11.77 0.36 -17.73
C PRO A 161 12.79 -0.74 -18.06
N ALA A 162 13.84 -0.43 -18.81
CA ALA A 162 14.88 -1.40 -19.19
C ALA A 162 15.77 -1.78 -17.98
N ASP A 163 16.07 -0.82 -17.12
CA ASP A 163 16.88 -1.08 -15.92
C ASP A 163 16.06 -1.86 -14.89
N ILE A 164 14.77 -1.54 -14.75
CA ILE A 164 13.87 -2.25 -13.84
C ILE A 164 13.66 -3.70 -14.30
N SER A 165 13.52 -3.96 -15.59
CA SER A 165 13.46 -5.34 -16.11
C SER A 165 14.69 -6.15 -15.69
N ARG A 166 15.89 -5.56 -15.77
CA ARG A 166 17.13 -6.23 -15.33
C ARG A 166 17.18 -6.43 -13.81
N ILE A 167 16.69 -5.47 -13.03
CA ILE A 167 16.62 -5.57 -11.58
C ILE A 167 15.65 -6.69 -11.18
N ASP A 168 14.50 -6.81 -11.85
CA ASP A 168 13.50 -7.84 -11.57
C ASP A 168 13.97 -9.26 -12.02
N ASP A 169 14.89 -9.35 -12.99
CA ASP A 169 15.53 -10.60 -13.40
C ASP A 169 16.58 -11.09 -12.39
N VAL A 170 17.07 -10.24 -11.48
CA VAL A 170 17.97 -10.63 -10.40
C VAL A 170 17.17 -11.28 -9.29
N HIS A 171 17.59 -12.48 -8.89
CA HIS A 171 16.98 -13.15 -7.75
C HIS A 171 17.37 -12.43 -6.45
N TRP A 172 16.36 -11.95 -5.72
CA TRP A 172 16.49 -11.37 -4.39
C TRP A 172 15.50 -12.06 -3.45
N SER A 173 15.93 -12.33 -2.23
CA SER A 173 15.18 -13.11 -1.24
C SER A 173 14.55 -12.22 -0.16
N ALA A 174 15.09 -11.02 0.02
CA ALA A 174 14.64 -10.07 1.03
C ALA A 174 14.50 -8.67 0.42
N PRO A 175 13.59 -7.84 0.96
CA PRO A 175 13.39 -6.46 0.48
C PRO A 175 14.66 -5.59 0.54
N GLU A 176 15.52 -5.82 1.52
CA GLU A 176 16.79 -5.11 1.67
C GLU A 176 17.76 -5.40 0.50
N GLU A 177 17.75 -6.63 -0.01
CA GLU A 177 18.54 -7.02 -1.19
C GLU A 177 18.06 -6.28 -2.44
N LEU A 178 16.75 -6.09 -2.61
CA LEU A 178 16.20 -5.30 -3.70
C LEU A 178 16.70 -3.86 -3.65
N VAL A 179 16.66 -3.23 -2.48
CA VAL A 179 17.17 -1.86 -2.27
C VAL A 179 18.63 -1.74 -2.68
N GLU A 180 19.47 -2.73 -2.34
CA GLU A 180 20.89 -2.74 -2.71
C GLU A 180 21.09 -2.94 -4.22
N VAL A 181 20.32 -3.81 -4.86
CA VAL A 181 20.35 -4.02 -6.32
C VAL A 181 19.96 -2.75 -7.06
N GLU A 182 18.90 -2.08 -6.62
CA GLU A 182 18.45 -0.80 -7.19
C GLU A 182 19.53 0.29 -7.06
N ARG A 183 20.13 0.45 -5.88
CA ARG A 183 21.22 1.40 -5.65
C ARG A 183 22.41 1.13 -6.57
N SER A 184 22.76 -0.15 -6.73
CA SER A 184 23.88 -0.53 -7.59
C SER A 184 23.61 -0.24 -9.06
N ALA A 185 22.36 -0.46 -9.53
CA ALA A 185 21.98 -0.32 -10.93
C ALA A 185 21.65 1.14 -11.31
N LEU A 186 20.94 1.86 -10.43
CA LEU A 186 20.37 3.18 -10.70
C LEU A 186 21.10 4.32 -9.98
N GLY A 187 21.81 4.01 -8.88
CA GLY A 187 22.41 4.99 -7.96
C GLY A 187 21.44 5.50 -6.88
N TYR A 188 20.20 5.07 -6.89
CA TYR A 188 19.16 5.35 -5.91
C TYR A 188 18.20 4.16 -5.82
N ASP A 189 17.47 4.04 -4.73
CA ASP A 189 16.43 3.04 -4.54
C ASP A 189 15.02 3.64 -4.63
N HIS A 190 14.01 2.76 -4.65
CA HIS A 190 12.62 3.16 -4.74
C HIS A 190 12.14 3.91 -3.49
N THR A 191 12.70 3.63 -2.30
CA THR A 191 12.28 4.30 -1.07
C THR A 191 12.66 5.78 -1.11
N LEU A 192 13.89 6.09 -1.54
CA LEU A 192 14.37 7.45 -1.71
C LEU A 192 13.63 8.19 -2.82
N LEU A 193 13.44 7.53 -3.98
CA LEU A 193 12.69 8.12 -5.10
C LEU A 193 11.24 8.39 -4.71
N GLY A 194 10.59 7.47 -4.01
CA GLY A 194 9.22 7.62 -3.51
C GLY A 194 9.07 8.77 -2.52
N TRP A 195 10.02 8.92 -1.60
CA TRP A 195 10.06 10.04 -0.67
C TRP A 195 10.16 11.39 -1.39
N HIS A 196 11.07 11.53 -2.36
CA HIS A 196 11.18 12.73 -3.17
C HIS A 196 9.92 13.00 -4.00
N ALA A 197 9.29 11.95 -4.54
CA ALA A 197 8.03 12.07 -5.27
C ALA A 197 6.93 12.62 -4.35
N CYS A 198 6.81 12.11 -3.12
CA CYS A 198 5.85 12.63 -2.12
C CYS A 198 6.06 14.12 -1.85
N LYS A 199 7.31 14.55 -1.66
CA LYS A 199 7.64 15.98 -1.48
C LYS A 199 7.19 16.82 -2.67
N LYS A 200 7.48 16.35 -3.90
CA LYS A 200 7.08 17.06 -5.13
C LYS A 200 5.58 17.13 -5.32
N TRP A 201 4.85 16.11 -4.89
CA TRP A 201 3.38 16.07 -4.93
C TRP A 201 2.73 16.75 -3.73
N SER A 202 3.50 17.30 -2.80
CA SER A 202 3.02 17.93 -1.57
C SER A 202 2.14 16.99 -0.72
N LEU A 203 2.51 15.71 -0.68
CA LEU A 203 1.88 14.74 0.22
C LEU A 203 2.35 14.99 1.67
N PRO A 204 1.58 14.55 2.69
CA PRO A 204 1.97 14.70 4.09
C PRO A 204 3.35 14.09 4.36
N ASP A 205 4.16 14.79 5.15
CA ASP A 205 5.51 14.34 5.52
C ASP A 205 5.49 12.95 6.17
N SER A 206 4.46 12.67 6.98
CA SER A 206 4.29 11.37 7.63
C SER A 206 4.16 10.20 6.64
N VAL A 207 3.54 10.42 5.47
CA VAL A 207 3.47 9.42 4.39
C VAL A 207 4.84 9.23 3.76
N GLY A 208 5.53 10.34 3.44
CA GLY A 208 6.87 10.29 2.87
C GLY A 208 7.88 9.57 3.78
N GLU A 209 7.85 9.83 5.08
CA GLU A 209 8.73 9.17 6.05
C GLU A 209 8.48 7.65 6.13
N VAL A 210 7.22 7.21 6.07
CA VAL A 210 6.91 5.77 6.01
C VAL A 210 7.48 5.16 4.73
N ILE A 211 7.31 5.80 3.57
CA ILE A 211 7.84 5.34 2.29
C ILE A 211 9.37 5.26 2.32
N LEU A 212 10.05 6.24 2.93
CA LEU A 212 11.50 6.24 3.03
C LEU A 212 12.04 5.10 3.88
N HIS A 213 11.32 4.74 4.94
CA HIS A 213 11.84 3.88 6.00
C HIS A 213 11.22 2.47 6.06
N HIS A 214 10.33 2.09 5.10
CA HIS A 214 9.63 0.81 5.18
C HIS A 214 10.52 -0.43 5.00
N HIS A 215 11.77 -0.28 4.53
CA HIS A 215 12.77 -1.34 4.48
C HIS A 215 13.88 -1.20 5.53
N ASP A 216 13.78 -0.22 6.45
CA ASP A 216 14.81 -0.02 7.45
C ASP A 216 14.67 -0.99 8.63
N GLN A 217 15.81 -1.42 9.18
CA GLN A 217 15.84 -2.02 10.50
C GLN A 217 15.63 -0.93 11.55
N LEU A 218 14.38 -0.73 11.96
CA LEU A 218 14.04 0.32 12.90
C LEU A 218 14.33 -0.07 14.34
N SER A 219 15.17 0.72 14.99
CA SER A 219 15.19 0.78 16.46
C SER A 219 13.96 1.57 16.95
N PRO A 220 13.38 1.23 18.14
CA PRO A 220 12.32 2.01 18.76
C PRO A 220 12.63 3.50 18.95
N LEU A 221 13.90 3.89 18.87
CA LEU A 221 14.37 5.27 19.01
C LEU A 221 14.55 6.01 17.68
N SER A 222 14.37 5.33 16.53
CA SER A 222 14.72 5.90 15.22
C SER A 222 13.71 6.94 14.73
N LEU A 223 12.42 6.74 14.96
CA LEU A 223 11.33 7.62 14.51
C LEU A 223 10.31 7.83 15.64
N PRO A 224 10.56 8.73 16.58
CA PRO A 224 9.62 8.98 17.67
C PRO A 224 8.24 9.40 17.13
N GLY A 225 7.19 8.69 17.52
CA GLY A 225 5.80 8.98 17.18
C GLY A 225 5.31 8.41 15.83
N GLN A 226 6.19 7.89 14.97
CA GLN A 226 5.80 7.27 13.70
C GLN A 226 6.26 5.82 13.55
N ILE A 227 7.05 5.32 14.49
CA ILE A 227 7.65 3.98 14.40
C ILE A 227 6.58 2.88 14.27
N ASP A 228 5.46 3.02 14.94
CA ASP A 228 4.38 2.04 14.89
C ASP A 228 3.76 1.99 13.50
N LEU A 229 3.57 3.13 12.82
CA LEU A 229 3.00 3.19 11.47
C LEU A 229 3.96 2.58 10.43
N VAL A 230 5.26 2.87 10.50
CA VAL A 230 6.27 2.21 9.65
C VAL A 230 6.26 0.71 9.89
N ARG A 231 6.16 0.27 11.15
CA ARG A 231 6.17 -1.15 11.51
C ARG A 231 4.96 -1.89 10.95
N VAL A 232 3.76 -1.32 11.00
CA VAL A 232 2.58 -1.99 10.44
C VAL A 232 2.65 -2.08 8.93
N VAL A 233 3.25 -1.11 8.25
CA VAL A 233 3.50 -1.18 6.80
C VAL A 233 4.54 -2.24 6.48
N GLN A 234 5.65 -2.33 7.23
CA GLN A 234 6.65 -3.40 7.08
C GLN A 234 6.03 -4.79 7.22
N TRP A 235 5.22 -5.02 8.27
CA TRP A 235 4.53 -6.30 8.44
C TRP A 235 3.58 -6.61 7.30
N ALA A 236 2.85 -5.60 6.82
CA ALA A 236 1.90 -5.75 5.72
C ALA A 236 2.61 -6.07 4.40
N ASP A 237 3.72 -5.41 4.13
CA ASP A 237 4.60 -5.64 2.98
C ASP A 237 5.15 -7.07 2.99
N MET A 238 5.80 -7.49 4.09
CA MET A 238 6.33 -8.84 4.25
C MET A 238 5.24 -9.91 4.08
N LEU A 239 4.08 -9.71 4.70
CA LEU A 239 2.95 -10.64 4.59
C LEU A 239 2.42 -10.73 3.14
N SER A 240 2.26 -9.61 2.46
CA SER A 240 1.82 -9.57 1.08
C SER A 240 2.83 -10.25 0.15
N MET A 241 4.11 -9.98 0.31
CA MET A 241 5.18 -10.62 -0.47
C MET A 241 5.23 -12.13 -0.25
N ALA A 242 5.11 -12.60 0.99
CA ALA A 242 5.03 -14.03 1.29
C ALA A 242 3.84 -14.69 0.55
N LEU A 243 2.64 -14.12 0.67
CA LEU A 243 1.43 -14.66 0.04
C LEU A 243 1.44 -14.66 -1.48
N LEU A 244 2.16 -13.74 -2.11
CA LEU A 244 2.21 -13.61 -3.56
C LEU A 244 3.37 -14.38 -4.19
N ARG A 245 4.48 -14.57 -3.48
CA ARG A 245 5.69 -15.20 -4.03
C ARG A 245 5.84 -16.68 -3.68
N ASP A 246 5.39 -17.11 -2.51
CA ASP A 246 5.52 -18.50 -2.10
C ASP A 246 4.40 -19.35 -2.74
N PRO A 247 4.73 -20.27 -3.66
CA PRO A 247 3.74 -21.08 -4.39
C PRO A 247 2.85 -21.94 -3.48
N LYS A 248 3.31 -22.29 -2.26
CA LYS A 248 2.54 -23.11 -1.33
C LYS A 248 1.23 -22.43 -0.93
N PHE A 249 1.26 -21.11 -0.73
CA PHE A 249 0.05 -20.37 -0.35
C PHE A 249 -1.01 -20.29 -1.45
N ALA A 250 -0.67 -20.63 -2.69
CA ALA A 250 -1.65 -20.72 -3.78
C ALA A 250 -2.54 -21.96 -3.67
N SER A 251 -2.05 -23.04 -3.05
CA SER A 251 -2.74 -24.33 -2.91
C SER A 251 -3.24 -24.64 -1.50
N ASP A 252 -2.86 -23.82 -0.49
CA ASP A 252 -3.24 -24.02 0.89
C ASP A 252 -4.75 -23.83 1.10
N SER A 253 -5.35 -24.70 1.92
CA SER A 253 -6.62 -24.39 2.57
C SER A 253 -6.47 -23.21 3.54
N GLU A 254 -7.56 -22.57 3.95
CA GLU A 254 -7.51 -21.47 4.92
C GLU A 254 -6.80 -21.87 6.23
N GLU A 255 -7.04 -23.08 6.72
CA GLU A 255 -6.41 -23.60 7.93
C GLU A 255 -4.89 -23.81 7.75
N GLN A 256 -4.50 -24.39 6.59
CA GLN A 256 -3.08 -24.57 6.26
C GLN A 256 -2.36 -23.24 6.10
N LEU A 257 -2.98 -22.29 5.41
CA LEU A 257 -2.47 -20.93 5.25
C LEU A 257 -2.20 -20.26 6.61
N ILE A 258 -3.17 -20.30 7.51
CA ILE A 258 -3.05 -19.72 8.86
C ILE A 258 -1.93 -20.42 9.64
N HIS A 259 -1.86 -21.75 9.57
CA HIS A 259 -0.83 -22.53 10.25
C HIS A 259 0.58 -22.19 9.73
N HIS A 260 0.76 -22.18 8.40
CA HIS A 260 2.06 -21.87 7.80
C HIS A 260 2.51 -20.43 8.13
N LEU A 261 1.61 -19.47 8.07
CA LEU A 261 1.92 -18.09 8.47
C LEU A 261 2.32 -18.00 9.94
N ALA A 262 1.62 -18.70 10.83
CA ALA A 262 1.90 -18.66 12.27
C ALA A 262 3.25 -19.30 12.65
N THR A 263 3.74 -20.26 11.84
CA THR A 263 4.98 -20.99 12.12
C THR A 263 6.18 -20.43 11.39
N GLU A 264 6.05 -20.10 10.11
CA GLU A 264 7.18 -19.70 9.26
C GLU A 264 7.39 -18.18 9.20
N TYR A 265 6.31 -17.40 9.46
CA TYR A 265 6.34 -15.94 9.48
C TYR A 265 5.98 -15.40 10.87
N ALA A 266 6.50 -16.05 11.91
CA ALA A 266 6.21 -15.72 13.29
C ALA A 266 6.65 -14.30 13.70
N ASP A 267 7.61 -13.71 13.00
CA ASP A 267 8.12 -12.36 13.27
C ASP A 267 7.20 -11.25 12.72
N ILE A 268 6.26 -11.59 11.83
CA ILE A 268 5.29 -10.64 11.29
C ILE A 268 4.15 -10.42 12.30
N GLY A 269 3.90 -9.18 12.67
CA GLY A 269 2.78 -8.78 13.53
C GLY A 269 2.97 -9.11 15.02
N PRO A 270 1.99 -8.73 15.86
CA PRO A 270 1.99 -9.00 17.29
C PRO A 270 1.72 -10.48 17.59
N GLY A 271 1.95 -10.88 18.86
CA GLY A 271 1.79 -12.26 19.32
C GLY A 271 3.14 -12.96 19.49
N ARG A 272 3.24 -13.84 20.46
CA ARG A 272 4.50 -14.48 20.86
C ARG A 272 4.51 -15.99 20.63
N SER A 273 3.36 -16.64 20.71
CA SER A 273 3.23 -18.08 20.48
C SER A 273 2.60 -18.39 19.12
N PRO A 274 2.83 -19.59 18.55
CA PRO A 274 2.17 -20.02 17.33
C PRO A 274 0.62 -19.97 17.40
N ASP A 275 0.05 -20.30 18.58
CA ASP A 275 -1.41 -20.27 18.76
C ASP A 275 -1.95 -18.83 18.76
N GLU A 276 -1.26 -17.88 19.41
CA GLU A 276 -1.62 -16.46 19.35
C GLU A 276 -1.51 -15.94 17.92
N LYS A 277 -0.47 -16.31 17.19
CA LYS A 277 -0.28 -15.97 15.79
C LYS A 277 -1.38 -16.57 14.92
N ALA A 278 -1.69 -17.85 15.07
CA ALA A 278 -2.75 -18.51 14.31
C ALA A 278 -4.12 -17.84 14.54
N GLN A 279 -4.44 -17.50 15.78
CA GLN A 279 -5.66 -16.77 16.10
C GLN A 279 -5.66 -15.39 15.43
N TRP A 280 -4.53 -14.74 15.43
CA TRP A 280 -4.38 -13.41 14.89
C TRP A 280 -4.46 -13.40 13.35
N TYR A 281 -3.88 -14.40 12.65
CA TYR A 281 -3.92 -14.51 11.19
C TYR A 281 -5.27 -14.94 10.59
N ARG A 282 -6.30 -15.21 11.39
CA ARG A 282 -7.63 -15.63 10.90
C ARG A 282 -8.29 -14.67 9.91
N TRP A 283 -7.91 -13.41 9.92
CA TRP A 283 -8.42 -12.42 8.98
C TRP A 283 -7.73 -12.47 7.59
N VAL A 284 -6.56 -13.10 7.49
CA VAL A 284 -5.74 -13.07 6.26
C VAL A 284 -6.48 -13.65 5.04
N PRO A 285 -7.13 -14.84 5.10
CA PRO A 285 -7.83 -15.39 3.94
C PRO A 285 -8.89 -14.41 3.38
N GLY A 286 -9.67 -13.80 4.28
CA GLY A 286 -10.71 -12.84 3.91
C GLY A 286 -10.15 -11.59 3.22
N LEU A 287 -9.14 -10.95 3.81
CA LEU A 287 -8.53 -9.75 3.22
C LEU A 287 -7.72 -10.06 1.94
N ARG A 288 -7.11 -11.24 1.84
CA ARG A 288 -6.50 -11.70 0.59
C ARG A 288 -7.54 -11.79 -0.53
N ALA A 289 -8.69 -12.40 -0.26
CA ALA A 289 -9.79 -12.49 -1.24
C ALA A 289 -10.33 -11.10 -1.61
N GLU A 290 -10.49 -10.21 -0.64
CA GLU A 290 -10.93 -8.83 -0.84
C GLU A 290 -9.95 -8.05 -1.73
N SER A 291 -8.64 -8.13 -1.47
CA SER A 291 -7.62 -7.46 -2.27
C SER A 291 -7.63 -7.94 -3.72
N MET A 292 -7.77 -9.24 -3.95
CA MET A 292 -7.85 -9.81 -5.30
C MET A 292 -9.14 -9.37 -6.02
N GLN A 293 -10.26 -9.29 -5.31
CA GLN A 293 -11.51 -8.78 -5.86
C GLN A 293 -11.37 -7.30 -6.25
N LEU A 294 -10.78 -6.48 -5.37
CA LEU A 294 -10.51 -5.07 -5.63
C LEU A 294 -9.57 -4.92 -6.85
N ALA A 295 -8.51 -5.71 -6.93
CA ALA A 295 -7.60 -5.69 -8.06
C ALA A 295 -8.32 -6.02 -9.40
N ARG A 296 -9.22 -7.02 -9.41
CA ARG A 296 -10.05 -7.32 -10.60
C ARG A 296 -10.98 -6.17 -10.97
N GLN A 297 -11.64 -5.55 -9.99
CA GLN A 297 -12.51 -4.39 -10.21
C GLN A 297 -11.74 -3.20 -10.78
N LEU A 298 -10.46 -3.05 -10.43
CA LEU A 298 -9.57 -2.02 -10.95
C LEU A 298 -8.90 -2.41 -12.28
N ASN A 299 -9.17 -3.60 -12.84
CA ASN A 299 -8.52 -4.19 -14.00
C ASN A 299 -6.99 -4.39 -13.82
N LEU A 300 -6.56 -4.65 -12.60
CA LEU A 300 -5.16 -4.87 -12.21
C LEU A 300 -4.80 -6.36 -12.13
N ALA A 301 -5.78 -7.24 -11.93
CA ALA A 301 -5.66 -8.69 -11.96
C ALA A 301 -6.67 -9.30 -12.93
N ARG A 302 -6.32 -10.48 -13.47
CA ARG A 302 -7.18 -11.29 -14.36
C ARG A 302 -8.13 -12.16 -13.57
#